data_66e7ef331da6425c3a73a7a3e83d252c
#
_entry.id   66e7ef331da6425c3a73a7a3e83d252c
#
_cell.length_a   1.000
_cell.length_b   1.000
_cell.length_c   1.000
_cell.angle_alpha   90.00
_cell.angle_beta   90.00
_cell.angle_gamma   90.00
#
_symmetry.space_group_name_H-M   'P 1'
#
loop_
_entity.id
_entity.type
_entity.pdbx_description
1 polymer ?
#
loop_
_entity_poly.entity_id
_entity_poly.type
_entity_poly.pdbx_seq_one_letter_code
_entity_poly.pdbx_strand_id
1 'polypeptide(L)'
;MLKFKREKSTNFVEFLTTFKMKIALIGYGKMGHMIEQIAKDRGHEIVSIIDINNLEDFDSPAFAQADVAIEFTNPTAAYGNYLRAFKHNVKVVSGSTGWMQDHKADVEKLCNEEGQTLFWASNFSIGVAIFSAVNRYLAKIMNGFPQYNVEMEETHHIHKLDAPSGTAITLAEEIVNDLDRKSRWVKGYQKAADGSESGTQQVAPDELPIASIRRDEVPGIHT
;
A
#
# COMPACT_ATOMS: atom_id res chain seq x y z
N MET A 1 -12.30 -28.93 -21.35
CA MET A 1 -11.37 -27.87 -21.75
C MET A 1 -12.18 -26.58 -21.98
N LEU A 2 -12.24 -25.70 -20.97
CA LEU A 2 -12.97 -24.44 -21.06
C LEU A 2 -12.14 -23.45 -21.91
N LYS A 3 -12.66 -23.07 -23.06
CA LYS A 3 -12.07 -22.01 -23.90
C LYS A 3 -12.69 -20.67 -23.48
N PHE A 4 -11.92 -19.83 -22.80
CA PHE A 4 -12.31 -18.44 -22.60
C PHE A 4 -12.10 -17.67 -23.91
N LYS A 5 -13.19 -17.24 -24.53
CA LYS A 5 -13.15 -16.33 -25.67
C LYS A 5 -13.03 -14.91 -25.14
N ARG A 6 -11.92 -14.23 -25.45
CA ARG A 6 -11.74 -12.81 -25.16
C ARG A 6 -12.70 -12.03 -26.08
N GLU A 7 -13.85 -11.61 -25.56
CA GLU A 7 -14.65 -10.61 -26.26
C GLU A 7 -13.91 -9.27 -26.23
N LYS A 8 -13.84 -8.63 -27.39
CA LYS A 8 -13.27 -7.29 -27.51
C LYS A 8 -14.15 -6.29 -26.77
N SER A 9 -13.84 -6.00 -25.51
CA SER A 9 -14.34 -4.83 -24.81
C SER A 9 -13.62 -3.59 -25.34
N THR A 10 -13.90 -3.21 -26.56
CA THR A 10 -13.31 -2.05 -27.23
C THR A 10 -13.70 -0.75 -26.52
N ASN A 11 -14.89 -0.67 -25.95
CA ASN A 11 -15.44 0.57 -25.40
C ASN A 11 -14.84 0.98 -24.04
N PHE A 12 -14.46 0.04 -23.19
CA PHE A 12 -13.90 0.37 -21.86
C PHE A 12 -12.44 0.82 -21.93
N VAL A 13 -11.65 0.18 -22.78
CA VAL A 13 -10.23 0.56 -23.00
C VAL A 13 -10.15 1.90 -23.73
N GLU A 14 -11.04 2.14 -24.70
CA GLU A 14 -11.12 3.40 -25.44
C GLU A 14 -11.61 4.56 -24.53
N PHE A 15 -12.55 4.30 -23.62
CA PHE A 15 -12.99 5.25 -22.60
C PHE A 15 -11.83 5.61 -21.64
N LEU A 16 -11.04 4.64 -21.18
CA LEU A 16 -9.88 4.88 -20.30
C LEU A 16 -8.76 5.65 -21.02
N THR A 17 -8.61 5.52 -22.33
CA THR A 17 -7.59 6.24 -23.10
C THR A 17 -7.99 7.65 -23.49
N THR A 18 -9.30 8.00 -23.40
CA THR A 18 -9.82 9.33 -23.76
C THR A 18 -9.98 10.26 -22.55
N PHE A 19 -9.93 9.74 -21.32
CA PHE A 19 -10.17 10.54 -20.12
C PHE A 19 -8.88 11.20 -19.64
N LYS A 20 -8.70 12.48 -19.99
CA LYS A 20 -7.57 13.29 -19.50
C LYS A 20 -7.89 13.81 -18.10
N MET A 21 -7.01 13.52 -17.12
CA MET A 21 -7.10 14.00 -15.74
C MET A 21 -6.05 15.07 -15.47
N LYS A 22 -6.38 16.01 -14.60
CA LYS A 22 -5.45 16.90 -13.95
C LYS A 22 -4.98 16.28 -12.64
N ILE A 23 -3.70 15.99 -12.54
CA ILE A 23 -3.11 15.26 -11.40
C ILE A 23 -2.17 16.20 -10.65
N ALA A 24 -2.30 16.26 -9.33
CA ALA A 24 -1.28 16.81 -8.45
C ALA A 24 -0.44 15.67 -7.87
N LEU A 25 0.86 15.88 -7.72
CA LEU A 25 1.76 14.95 -7.04
C LEU A 25 2.14 15.53 -5.69
N ILE A 26 2.06 14.72 -4.64
CA ILE A 26 2.48 15.06 -3.29
C ILE A 26 3.56 14.06 -2.88
N GLY A 27 4.79 14.56 -2.73
CA GLY A 27 6.01 13.77 -2.64
C GLY A 27 6.64 13.52 -4.02
N TYR A 28 7.85 14.07 -4.21
CA TYR A 28 8.54 14.02 -5.50
C TYR A 28 9.88 13.28 -5.43
N GLY A 29 9.87 12.15 -4.68
CA GLY A 29 10.95 11.18 -4.65
C GLY A 29 10.87 10.17 -5.80
N LYS A 30 11.45 8.99 -5.62
CA LYS A 30 11.45 7.89 -6.63
C LYS A 30 10.06 7.62 -7.23
N MET A 31 9.03 7.49 -6.36
CA MET A 31 7.67 7.21 -6.81
C MET A 31 7.05 8.40 -7.53
N GLY A 32 7.23 9.63 -7.04
CA GLY A 32 6.71 10.84 -7.68
C GLY A 32 7.20 10.99 -9.12
N HIS A 33 8.49 10.84 -9.36
CA HIS A 33 9.07 10.87 -10.71
C HIS A 33 8.51 9.78 -11.64
N MET A 34 8.36 8.55 -11.13
CA MET A 34 7.79 7.45 -11.92
C MET A 34 6.32 7.69 -12.26
N ILE A 35 5.55 8.18 -11.30
CA ILE A 35 4.12 8.49 -11.49
C ILE A 35 3.95 9.61 -12.49
N GLU A 36 4.77 10.66 -12.42
CA GLU A 36 4.77 11.77 -13.39
C GLU A 36 4.96 11.24 -14.82
N GLN A 37 6.01 10.44 -15.03
CA GLN A 37 6.31 9.89 -16.33
C GLN A 37 5.14 9.06 -16.88
N ILE A 38 4.61 8.14 -16.07
CA ILE A 38 3.49 7.27 -16.47
C ILE A 38 2.22 8.09 -16.74
N ALA A 39 1.94 9.10 -15.92
CA ALA A 39 0.77 9.96 -16.11
C ALA A 39 0.85 10.72 -17.45
N LYS A 40 2.02 11.30 -17.77
CA LYS A 40 2.26 11.97 -19.06
C LYS A 40 2.14 11.02 -20.24
N ASP A 41 2.71 9.83 -20.14
CA ASP A 41 2.64 8.80 -21.20
C ASP A 41 1.21 8.33 -21.45
N ARG A 42 0.34 8.42 -20.43
CA ARG A 42 -1.09 8.13 -20.53
C ARG A 42 -1.95 9.35 -20.95
N GLY A 43 -1.32 10.48 -21.23
CA GLY A 43 -2.00 11.70 -21.69
C GLY A 43 -2.64 12.54 -20.59
N HIS A 44 -2.36 12.24 -19.31
CA HIS A 44 -2.81 13.06 -18.18
C HIS A 44 -1.94 14.31 -18.03
N GLU A 45 -2.47 15.31 -17.32
CA GLU A 45 -1.80 16.58 -17.07
C GLU A 45 -1.33 16.64 -15.61
N ILE A 46 -0.04 16.91 -15.39
CA ILE A 46 0.47 17.22 -14.05
C ILE A 46 0.33 18.72 -13.84
N VAL A 47 -0.59 19.11 -12.96
CA VAL A 47 -0.90 20.54 -12.69
C VAL A 47 -0.14 21.10 -11.50
N SER A 48 0.30 20.24 -10.56
CA SER A 48 1.07 20.67 -9.38
C SER A 48 1.98 19.53 -8.93
N ILE A 49 3.17 19.89 -8.45
CA ILE A 49 4.13 18.98 -7.82
C ILE A 49 4.53 19.60 -6.49
N ILE A 50 4.19 18.92 -5.40
CA ILE A 50 4.44 19.38 -4.04
C ILE A 50 5.44 18.45 -3.37
N ASP A 51 6.48 19.04 -2.78
CA ASP A 51 7.45 18.34 -1.96
C ASP A 51 7.78 19.18 -0.71
N ILE A 52 8.72 18.73 0.10
CA ILE A 52 9.09 19.35 1.39
C ILE A 52 9.46 20.84 1.26
N ASN A 53 9.94 21.28 0.10
CA ASN A 53 10.48 22.62 -0.12
C ASN A 53 9.46 23.62 -0.68
N ASN A 54 8.21 23.21 -0.97
CA ASN A 54 7.18 24.08 -1.57
C ASN A 54 5.77 23.75 -1.07
N LEU A 55 5.64 23.52 0.24
CA LEU A 55 4.35 23.18 0.86
C LEU A 55 3.29 24.30 0.72
N GLU A 56 3.70 25.53 0.45
CA GLU A 56 2.82 26.65 0.14
C GLU A 56 2.01 26.45 -1.15
N ASP A 57 2.49 25.62 -2.06
CA ASP A 57 1.81 25.30 -3.33
C ASP A 57 0.50 24.51 -3.15
N PHE A 58 0.23 23.96 -1.95
CA PHE A 58 -1.11 23.44 -1.63
C PHE A 58 -2.19 24.53 -1.76
N ASP A 59 -1.89 25.77 -1.46
CA ASP A 59 -2.84 26.89 -1.57
C ASP A 59 -2.79 27.57 -2.95
N SER A 60 -2.09 26.99 -3.94
CA SER A 60 -2.01 27.54 -5.30
C SER A 60 -3.27 27.24 -6.13
N PRO A 61 -3.63 28.15 -7.07
CA PRO A 61 -4.72 27.87 -8.02
C PRO A 61 -4.48 26.63 -8.89
N ALA A 62 -3.22 26.25 -9.12
CA ALA A 62 -2.84 25.08 -9.87
C ALA A 62 -3.22 23.80 -9.12
N PHE A 63 -2.91 23.72 -7.82
CA PHE A 63 -3.30 22.58 -6.99
C PHE A 63 -4.83 22.44 -6.90
N ALA A 64 -5.54 23.54 -6.68
CA ALA A 64 -7.01 23.53 -6.58
C ALA A 64 -7.73 23.06 -7.86
N GLN A 65 -7.05 23.02 -9.02
CA GLN A 65 -7.60 22.50 -10.26
C GLN A 65 -7.42 20.98 -10.44
N ALA A 66 -6.71 20.31 -9.52
CA ALA A 66 -6.46 18.89 -9.63
C ALA A 66 -7.75 18.08 -9.44
N ASP A 67 -8.01 17.14 -10.33
CA ASP A 67 -9.07 16.15 -10.17
C ASP A 67 -8.74 15.15 -9.05
N VAL A 68 -7.44 14.88 -8.88
CA VAL A 68 -6.89 13.96 -7.88
C VAL A 68 -5.45 14.33 -7.53
N ALA A 69 -5.09 14.18 -6.27
CA ALA A 69 -3.71 14.21 -5.81
C ALA A 69 -3.21 12.78 -5.56
N ILE A 70 -2.01 12.46 -6.04
CA ILE A 70 -1.34 11.18 -5.78
C ILE A 70 -0.22 11.45 -4.77
N GLU A 71 -0.34 10.84 -3.59
CA GLU A 71 0.50 11.09 -2.42
C GLU A 71 1.39 9.89 -2.12
N PHE A 72 2.71 10.11 -2.17
CA PHE A 72 3.75 9.17 -1.77
C PHE A 72 4.86 9.91 -1.02
N THR A 73 4.66 10.11 0.29
CA THR A 73 5.62 10.78 1.16
C THR A 73 6.13 9.84 2.26
N ASN A 74 5.80 10.13 3.50
CA ASN A 74 6.22 9.35 4.66
C ASN A 74 5.11 9.33 5.74
N PRO A 75 5.20 8.45 6.76
CA PRO A 75 4.18 8.30 7.80
C PRO A 75 3.80 9.60 8.51
N THR A 76 4.78 10.46 8.79
CA THR A 76 4.56 11.68 9.58
C THR A 76 3.96 12.83 8.78
N ALA A 77 4.17 12.84 7.46
CA ALA A 77 3.66 13.90 6.58
C ALA A 77 2.27 13.57 5.99
N ALA A 78 1.97 12.29 5.77
CA ALA A 78 0.80 11.82 5.03
C ALA A 78 -0.51 12.43 5.52
N TYR A 79 -0.81 12.34 6.81
CA TYR A 79 -2.06 12.87 7.38
C TYR A 79 -2.20 14.38 7.16
N GLY A 80 -1.15 15.14 7.43
CA GLY A 80 -1.14 16.59 7.17
C GLY A 80 -1.35 16.95 5.70
N ASN A 81 -0.82 16.13 4.79
CA ASN A 81 -1.02 16.29 3.35
C ASN A 81 -2.48 16.01 2.94
N TYR A 82 -3.14 15.00 3.54
CA TYR A 82 -4.56 14.75 3.30
C TYR A 82 -5.42 15.93 3.71
N LEU A 83 -5.21 16.48 4.93
CA LEU A 83 -5.97 17.65 5.40
C LEU A 83 -5.81 18.86 4.48
N ARG A 84 -4.59 19.11 3.97
CA ARG A 84 -4.36 20.20 3.02
C ARG A 84 -5.08 19.97 1.69
N ALA A 85 -5.03 18.74 1.15
CA ALA A 85 -5.74 18.40 -0.09
C ALA A 85 -7.26 18.52 0.09
N PHE A 86 -7.80 18.01 1.19
CA PHE A 86 -9.22 18.08 1.51
C PHE A 86 -9.75 19.50 1.68
N LYS A 87 -8.95 20.41 2.23
CA LYS A 87 -9.29 21.85 2.30
C LYS A 87 -9.65 22.44 0.93
N HIS A 88 -9.07 21.91 -0.14
CA HIS A 88 -9.32 22.31 -1.52
C HIS A 88 -10.28 21.37 -2.26
N ASN A 89 -10.93 20.43 -1.56
CA ASN A 89 -11.79 19.37 -2.14
C ASN A 89 -11.09 18.51 -3.19
N VAL A 90 -9.77 18.39 -3.12
CA VAL A 90 -8.98 17.52 -3.99
C VAL A 90 -8.99 16.09 -3.42
N LYS A 91 -9.45 15.14 -4.23
CA LYS A 91 -9.47 13.71 -3.89
C LYS A 91 -8.05 13.20 -3.78
N VAL A 92 -7.80 12.24 -2.88
CA VAL A 92 -6.45 11.72 -2.64
C VAL A 92 -6.36 10.23 -2.94
N VAL A 93 -5.31 9.85 -3.65
CA VAL A 93 -4.83 8.47 -3.78
C VAL A 93 -3.47 8.40 -3.05
N SER A 94 -3.37 7.59 -2.00
CA SER A 94 -2.13 7.55 -1.20
C SER A 94 -1.55 6.14 -1.08
N GLY A 95 -0.23 6.08 -1.21
CA GLY A 95 0.59 4.90 -0.93
C GLY A 95 1.47 5.06 0.31
N SER A 96 1.38 6.15 1.04
CA SER A 96 2.11 6.31 2.30
C SER A 96 1.53 5.40 3.38
N THR A 97 2.40 4.71 4.10
CA THR A 97 2.05 3.76 5.17
C THR A 97 2.42 4.31 6.55
N GLY A 98 1.99 3.63 7.62
CA GLY A 98 2.38 3.96 9.00
C GLY A 98 1.60 5.11 9.67
N TRP A 99 0.68 5.77 8.98
CA TRP A 99 -0.15 6.86 9.53
C TRP A 99 -1.46 6.38 10.17
N MET A 100 -1.92 5.19 9.82
CA MET A 100 -3.25 4.69 10.20
C MET A 100 -3.43 4.51 11.71
N GLN A 101 -2.40 4.09 12.43
CA GLN A 101 -2.48 3.82 13.86
C GLN A 101 -2.98 5.05 14.64
N ASP A 102 -2.54 6.24 14.22
CA ASP A 102 -2.83 7.48 14.93
C ASP A 102 -4.00 8.26 14.34
N HIS A 103 -4.30 8.10 13.04
CA HIS A 103 -5.18 9.02 12.29
C HIS A 103 -6.30 8.34 11.51
N LYS A 104 -6.46 7.01 11.59
CA LYS A 104 -7.47 6.27 10.81
C LYS A 104 -8.89 6.78 11.11
N ALA A 105 -9.24 6.93 12.38
CA ALA A 105 -10.56 7.35 12.78
C ALA A 105 -10.93 8.75 12.29
N ASP A 106 -9.96 9.68 12.33
CA ASP A 106 -10.16 11.05 11.84
C ASP A 106 -10.39 11.07 10.33
N VAL A 107 -9.58 10.31 9.58
CA VAL A 107 -9.71 10.23 8.11
C VAL A 107 -11.02 9.54 7.72
N GLU A 108 -11.43 8.47 8.40
CA GLU A 108 -12.72 7.81 8.18
C GLU A 108 -13.89 8.78 8.42
N LYS A 109 -13.82 9.60 9.47
CA LYS A 109 -14.82 10.63 9.73
C LYS A 109 -14.89 11.66 8.61
N LEU A 110 -13.75 12.22 8.19
CA LEU A 110 -13.69 13.18 7.08
C LEU A 110 -14.28 12.61 5.79
N CYS A 111 -14.02 11.34 5.49
CA CYS A 111 -14.55 10.68 4.29
C CYS A 111 -16.04 10.38 4.41
N ASN A 112 -16.51 9.85 5.55
CA ASN A 112 -17.88 9.38 5.71
C ASN A 112 -18.87 10.50 6.03
N GLU A 113 -18.45 11.55 6.76
CA GLU A 113 -19.33 12.59 7.26
C GLU A 113 -19.13 13.94 6.53
N GLU A 114 -17.93 14.23 6.03
CA GLU A 114 -17.60 15.53 5.45
C GLU A 114 -17.38 15.47 3.92
N GLY A 115 -17.66 14.32 3.29
CA GLY A 115 -17.64 14.16 1.84
C GLY A 115 -16.25 14.13 1.20
N GLN A 116 -15.18 13.96 1.99
CA GLN A 116 -13.84 13.83 1.48
C GLN A 116 -13.59 12.45 0.85
N THR A 117 -12.56 12.34 0.02
CA THR A 117 -12.26 11.08 -0.68
C THR A 117 -10.79 10.72 -0.54
N LEU A 118 -10.54 9.58 0.10
CA LEU A 118 -9.23 8.94 0.15
C LEU A 118 -9.32 7.52 -0.41
N PHE A 119 -8.49 7.20 -1.39
CA PHE A 119 -8.20 5.82 -1.79
C PHE A 119 -6.78 5.47 -1.34
N TRP A 120 -6.67 4.61 -0.34
CA TRP A 120 -5.40 4.20 0.22
C TRP A 120 -5.15 2.71 0.03
N ALA A 121 -3.90 2.35 -0.26
CA ALA A 121 -3.44 0.98 -0.23
C ALA A 121 -2.00 0.91 0.29
N SER A 122 -1.68 -0.12 1.06
CA SER A 122 -0.30 -0.40 1.49
C SER A 122 0.59 -0.83 0.33
N ASN A 123 -0.02 -1.32 -0.76
CA ASN A 123 0.66 -1.74 -1.98
C ASN A 123 -0.28 -1.63 -3.19
N PHE A 124 0.22 -1.02 -4.27
CA PHE A 124 -0.52 -0.86 -5.54
C PHE A 124 -0.09 -1.88 -6.62
N SER A 125 0.75 -2.86 -6.27
CA SER A 125 1.14 -3.92 -7.20
C SER A 125 -0.02 -4.88 -7.46
N ILE A 126 -0.38 -5.07 -8.72
CA ILE A 126 -1.37 -6.08 -9.14
C ILE A 126 -0.90 -7.49 -8.74
N GLY A 127 0.41 -7.76 -8.83
CA GLY A 127 0.98 -9.04 -8.40
C GLY A 127 0.77 -9.30 -6.90
N VAL A 128 0.97 -8.29 -6.07
CA VAL A 128 0.69 -8.38 -4.62
C VAL A 128 -0.80 -8.56 -4.36
N ALA A 129 -1.68 -7.86 -5.08
CA ALA A 129 -3.13 -8.03 -4.94
C ALA A 129 -3.61 -9.44 -5.31
N ILE A 130 -3.03 -10.05 -6.36
CA ILE A 130 -3.29 -11.44 -6.74
C ILE A 130 -2.78 -12.39 -5.66
N PHE A 131 -1.55 -12.15 -5.17
CA PHE A 131 -0.97 -12.97 -4.10
C PHE A 131 -1.83 -12.91 -2.81
N SER A 132 -2.27 -11.73 -2.40
CA SER A 132 -3.21 -11.52 -1.29
C SER A 132 -4.51 -12.33 -1.47
N ALA A 133 -5.12 -12.30 -2.67
CA ALA A 133 -6.33 -13.08 -2.94
C ALA A 133 -6.09 -14.60 -2.80
N VAL A 134 -4.95 -15.10 -3.31
CA VAL A 134 -4.56 -16.52 -3.17
C VAL A 134 -4.26 -16.87 -1.72
N ASN A 135 -3.56 -15.98 -0.99
CA ASN A 135 -3.24 -16.14 0.43
C ASN A 135 -4.49 -16.34 1.29
N ARG A 136 -5.50 -15.48 1.12
CA ARG A 136 -6.80 -15.62 1.82
C ARG A 136 -7.52 -16.90 1.46
N TYR A 137 -7.55 -17.26 0.18
CA TYR A 137 -8.19 -18.49 -0.27
C TYR A 137 -7.51 -19.72 0.31
N LEU A 138 -6.17 -19.75 0.29
CA LEU A 138 -5.38 -20.83 0.88
C LEU A 138 -5.63 -20.94 2.40
N ALA A 139 -5.62 -19.82 3.14
CA ALA A 139 -5.90 -19.80 4.57
C ALA A 139 -7.24 -20.46 4.91
N LYS A 140 -8.31 -20.15 4.14
CA LYS A 140 -9.63 -20.77 4.30
C LYS A 140 -9.62 -22.28 4.05
N ILE A 141 -8.98 -22.73 2.99
CA ILE A 141 -8.85 -24.18 2.69
C ILE A 141 -8.12 -24.89 3.82
N MET A 142 -7.06 -24.29 4.36
CA MET A 142 -6.22 -24.90 5.39
C MET A 142 -6.90 -25.06 6.74
N ASN A 143 -8.09 -24.49 6.97
CA ASN A 143 -8.92 -24.83 8.13
C ASN A 143 -9.33 -26.31 8.16
N GLY A 144 -9.51 -26.94 6.99
CA GLY A 144 -9.80 -28.37 6.88
C GLY A 144 -8.60 -29.29 7.13
N PHE A 145 -7.39 -28.75 7.32
CA PHE A 145 -6.14 -29.52 7.42
C PHE A 145 -5.30 -29.11 8.64
N PRO A 146 -5.75 -29.43 9.87
CA PRO A 146 -5.11 -28.95 11.10
C PRO A 146 -3.70 -29.51 11.35
N GLN A 147 -3.29 -30.54 10.63
CA GLN A 147 -1.93 -31.12 10.70
C GLN A 147 -0.86 -30.25 10.03
N TYR A 148 -1.25 -29.23 9.25
CA TYR A 148 -0.32 -28.26 8.67
C TYR A 148 -0.25 -26.99 9.53
N ASN A 149 0.93 -26.39 9.62
CA ASN A 149 1.13 -25.08 10.22
C ASN A 149 1.44 -24.06 9.13
N VAL A 150 1.33 -22.77 9.49
CA VAL A 150 1.68 -21.64 8.63
C VAL A 150 2.85 -20.89 9.23
N GLU A 151 3.79 -20.52 8.41
CA GLU A 151 4.94 -19.67 8.74
C GLU A 151 5.03 -18.53 7.73
N MET A 152 5.57 -17.39 8.15
CA MET A 152 5.76 -16.25 7.27
C MET A 152 7.19 -15.71 7.39
N GLU A 153 7.75 -15.37 6.23
CA GLU A 153 9.03 -14.68 6.14
C GLU A 153 8.93 -13.55 5.11
N GLU A 154 9.56 -12.42 5.42
CA GLU A 154 9.78 -11.35 4.46
C GLU A 154 11.26 -10.99 4.39
N THR A 155 11.76 -10.73 3.18
CA THR A 155 13.13 -10.26 2.95
C THR A 155 13.10 -8.96 2.16
N HIS A 156 13.83 -7.93 2.62
CA HIS A 156 13.98 -6.65 1.94
C HIS A 156 15.43 -6.16 1.95
N HIS A 157 15.67 -5.10 1.19
CA HIS A 157 16.98 -4.43 1.13
C HIS A 157 17.40 -3.88 2.49
N ILE A 158 18.71 -3.72 2.66
CA ILE A 158 19.34 -3.29 3.92
C ILE A 158 18.90 -1.89 4.39
N HIS A 159 18.39 -1.04 3.50
CA HIS A 159 17.93 0.33 3.81
C HIS A 159 16.48 0.40 4.30
N LYS A 160 15.74 -0.72 4.35
CA LYS A 160 14.36 -0.74 4.84
C LYS A 160 14.34 -0.74 6.36
N LEU A 161 13.74 0.32 6.93
CA LEU A 161 13.74 0.58 8.37
C LEU A 161 12.64 -0.17 9.13
N ASP A 162 11.43 -0.26 8.52
CA ASP A 162 10.30 -0.94 9.13
C ASP A 162 10.45 -2.47 9.02
N ALA A 163 10.18 -3.17 10.11
CA ALA A 163 10.14 -4.64 10.20
C ALA A 163 9.07 -5.07 11.23
N PRO A 164 8.11 -5.90 10.83
CA PRO A 164 7.80 -6.37 9.48
C PRO A 164 7.36 -5.26 8.53
N SER A 165 7.46 -5.52 7.22
CA SER A 165 6.96 -4.59 6.19
C SER A 165 5.44 -4.48 6.23
N GLY A 166 4.88 -3.33 5.77
CA GLY A 166 3.44 -3.15 5.68
C GLY A 166 2.73 -4.23 4.85
N THR A 167 3.35 -4.71 3.77
CA THR A 167 2.83 -5.82 2.96
C THR A 167 2.80 -7.13 3.76
N ALA A 168 3.86 -7.44 4.52
CA ALA A 168 3.89 -8.65 5.35
C ALA A 168 2.82 -8.60 6.44
N ILE A 169 2.61 -7.44 7.07
CA ILE A 169 1.54 -7.24 8.06
C ILE A 169 0.17 -7.47 7.42
N THR A 170 -0.11 -6.88 6.27
CA THR A 170 -1.38 -7.06 5.55
C THR A 170 -1.64 -8.55 5.25
N LEU A 171 -0.64 -9.26 4.72
CA LEU A 171 -0.77 -10.68 4.41
C LEU A 171 -0.98 -11.54 5.67
N ALA A 172 -0.32 -11.20 6.78
CA ALA A 172 -0.50 -11.88 8.05
C ALA A 172 -1.89 -11.65 8.64
N GLU A 173 -2.40 -10.42 8.59
CA GLU A 173 -3.76 -10.09 9.03
C GLU A 173 -4.82 -10.87 8.23
N GLU A 174 -4.62 -11.00 6.91
CA GLU A 174 -5.48 -11.81 6.06
C GLU A 174 -5.48 -13.30 6.46
N ILE A 175 -4.29 -13.87 6.77
CA ILE A 175 -4.20 -15.25 7.25
C ILE A 175 -4.91 -15.39 8.60
N VAL A 176 -4.66 -14.49 9.54
CA VAL A 176 -5.28 -14.52 10.88
C VAL A 176 -6.81 -14.41 10.78
N ASN A 177 -7.32 -13.57 9.88
CA ASN A 177 -8.75 -13.40 9.69
C ASN A 177 -9.45 -14.62 9.04
N ASP A 178 -8.74 -15.40 8.24
CA ASP A 178 -9.30 -16.48 7.44
C ASP A 178 -8.86 -17.89 7.93
N LEU A 179 -7.95 -18.00 8.91
CA LEU A 179 -7.45 -19.25 9.49
C LEU A 179 -7.78 -19.35 10.99
N ASP A 180 -8.84 -20.04 11.33
CA ASP A 180 -9.49 -20.09 12.66
C ASP A 180 -8.55 -20.40 13.83
N ARG A 181 -7.45 -21.15 13.59
CA ARG A 181 -6.46 -21.53 14.60
C ARG A 181 -5.39 -20.48 14.86
N LYS A 182 -5.43 -19.33 14.19
CA LYS A 182 -4.51 -18.20 14.43
C LYS A 182 -5.28 -17.00 14.96
N SER A 183 -4.86 -16.48 16.11
CA SER A 183 -5.54 -15.38 16.81
C SER A 183 -4.94 -14.02 16.52
N ARG A 184 -3.62 -13.95 16.27
CA ARG A 184 -2.89 -12.73 15.97
C ARG A 184 -1.54 -13.02 15.29
N TRP A 185 -1.02 -12.03 14.59
CA TRP A 185 0.37 -12.05 14.18
C TRP A 185 1.28 -11.44 15.24
N VAL A 186 2.54 -11.85 15.28
CA VAL A 186 3.59 -11.33 16.16
C VAL A 186 4.90 -11.15 15.39
N LYS A 187 5.75 -10.24 15.88
CA LYS A 187 7.14 -10.16 15.37
C LYS A 187 7.87 -11.44 15.73
N GLY A 188 8.33 -12.16 14.70
CA GLY A 188 9.12 -13.36 14.82
C GLY A 188 10.63 -13.08 14.82
N TYR A 189 11.41 -13.98 14.23
CA TYR A 189 12.85 -13.83 14.03
C TYR A 189 13.16 -12.61 13.16
N GLN A 190 14.18 -11.85 13.58
CA GLN A 190 14.63 -10.66 12.86
C GLN A 190 16.13 -10.79 12.57
N LYS A 191 16.53 -10.53 11.33
CA LYS A 191 17.92 -10.42 10.91
C LYS A 191 18.18 -9.06 10.27
N ALA A 192 18.90 -8.20 10.97
CA ALA A 192 19.19 -6.84 10.51
C ALA A 192 20.31 -6.80 9.45
N ALA A 193 20.49 -5.64 8.84
CA ALA A 193 21.48 -5.39 7.79
C ALA A 193 22.95 -5.60 8.27
N ASP A 194 23.22 -5.32 9.54
CA ASP A 194 24.54 -5.52 10.17
C ASP A 194 24.80 -6.99 10.58
N GLY A 195 23.84 -7.89 10.28
CA GLY A 195 23.88 -9.30 10.62
C GLY A 195 23.45 -9.62 12.06
N SER A 196 23.05 -8.62 12.86
CA SER A 196 22.48 -8.86 14.19
C SER A 196 21.15 -9.60 14.08
N GLU A 197 20.91 -10.49 15.02
CA GLU A 197 19.72 -11.35 15.05
C GLU A 197 18.97 -11.17 16.37
N SER A 198 17.65 -11.21 16.31
CA SER A 198 16.77 -11.10 17.47
C SER A 198 15.44 -11.81 17.24
N GLY A 199 14.64 -11.99 18.30
CA GLY A 199 13.34 -12.64 18.21
C GLY A 199 13.42 -14.15 18.01
N THR A 200 12.30 -14.79 17.77
CA THR A 200 12.16 -16.23 17.57
C THR A 200 10.96 -16.56 16.70
N GLN A 201 11.02 -17.71 16.00
CA GLN A 201 9.83 -18.31 15.34
C GLN A 201 9.06 -19.24 16.30
N GLN A 202 9.60 -19.53 17.48
CA GLN A 202 8.90 -20.31 18.49
C GLN A 202 7.98 -19.40 19.31
N VAL A 203 6.71 -19.43 18.97
CA VAL A 203 5.64 -18.63 19.57
C VAL A 203 4.49 -19.52 20.00
N ALA A 204 3.45 -18.97 20.61
CA ALA A 204 2.26 -19.75 20.97
C ALA A 204 1.61 -20.39 19.71
N PRO A 205 0.97 -21.57 19.82
CA PRO A 205 0.40 -22.26 18.67
C PRO A 205 -0.63 -21.45 17.87
N ASP A 206 -1.32 -20.53 18.52
CA ASP A 206 -2.32 -19.64 17.93
C ASP A 206 -1.74 -18.32 17.43
N GLU A 207 -0.44 -18.08 17.58
CA GLU A 207 0.25 -16.92 17.04
C GLU A 207 0.87 -17.22 15.68
N LEU A 208 0.90 -16.20 14.80
CA LEU A 208 1.57 -16.24 13.51
C LEU A 208 2.83 -15.36 13.56
N PRO A 209 4.04 -15.94 13.65
CA PRO A 209 5.27 -15.17 13.64
C PRO A 209 5.62 -14.73 12.22
N ILE A 210 6.06 -13.47 12.08
CA ILE A 210 6.61 -12.94 10.84
C ILE A 210 8.12 -12.80 11.01
N ALA A 211 8.90 -13.63 10.30
CA ALA A 211 10.34 -13.43 10.20
C ALA A 211 10.65 -12.28 9.24
N SER A 212 11.60 -11.42 9.62
CA SER A 212 12.01 -10.28 8.78
C SER A 212 13.53 -10.29 8.59
N ILE A 213 13.95 -10.35 7.32
CA ILE A 213 15.35 -10.43 6.93
C ILE A 213 15.71 -9.17 6.12
N ARG A 214 16.88 -8.59 6.42
CA ARG A 214 17.46 -7.48 5.65
C ARG A 214 18.70 -8.00 4.94
N ARG A 215 18.67 -7.98 3.59
CA ARG A 215 19.71 -8.59 2.76
C ARG A 215 19.88 -7.84 1.43
N ASP A 216 21.11 -7.45 1.14
CA ASP A 216 21.51 -6.86 -0.14
C ASP A 216 20.57 -5.72 -0.61
N GLU A 217 20.27 -5.67 -1.90
CA GLU A 217 19.33 -4.74 -2.52
C GLU A 217 18.01 -5.43 -2.92
N VAL A 218 17.61 -6.48 -2.19
CA VAL A 218 16.35 -7.21 -2.44
C VAL A 218 15.16 -6.26 -2.36
N PRO A 219 14.38 -6.07 -3.42
CA PRO A 219 13.27 -5.12 -3.43
C PRO A 219 12.11 -5.54 -2.52
N GLY A 220 11.91 -6.85 -2.35
CA GLY A 220 10.92 -7.46 -1.47
C GLY A 220 10.57 -8.88 -1.90
N ILE A 221 10.66 -9.82 -0.95
CA ILE A 221 10.22 -11.22 -1.08
C ILE A 221 9.30 -11.51 0.11
N HIS A 222 8.18 -12.16 -0.15
CA HIS A 222 7.24 -12.61 0.88
C HIS A 222 6.94 -14.09 0.64
N THR A 223 7.12 -14.90 1.69
CA THR A 223 6.89 -16.35 1.66
C THR A 223 5.95 -16.73 2.78
#